data_d59f089450109942e838f5b6a2516c6d
#
_entry.id   d59f089450109942e838f5b6a2516c6d
#
_cell.length_a   1.000
_cell.length_b   1.000
_cell.length_c   1.000
_cell.angle_alpha   90.00
_cell.angle_beta   90.00
_cell.angle_gamma   90.00
#
_symmetry.space_group_name_H-M   'P 1'
#
loop_
_entity.id
_entity.type
_entity.pdbx_description
1 polymer ?
#
loop_
_entity_poly.entity_id
_entity_poly.type
_entity_poly.pdbx_seq_one_letter_code
_entity_poly.pdbx_strand_id
1 'polypeptide(L)'
;MNKIRFHETPVEVILNLRARELRAGKPLEAARFAEDHDPDTMHFAACVAERVIGCLTLIKTHTGTSPSWQLRGMATEKAWQHKGVGKGLLFFAEGRLRAHASAQPDIAEARIWCNARTGAVSFYKRMGYKTVSEEFHIENIGPHYKMEKNIL
;
A
#
# COMPACT_ATOMS: atom_id res chain seq x y z
N MET A 1 -2.66 27.11 -5.43
CA MET A 1 -2.47 26.01 -4.47
C MET A 1 -2.52 24.67 -5.18
N ASN A 2 -1.53 23.84 -4.91
CA ASN A 2 -1.43 22.54 -5.55
C ASN A 2 -2.33 21.54 -4.82
N LYS A 3 -3.34 21.05 -5.53
CA LYS A 3 -4.27 20.08 -4.98
C LYS A 3 -3.72 18.66 -5.19
N ILE A 4 -3.71 17.85 -4.13
CA ILE A 4 -3.33 16.45 -4.21
C ILE A 4 -4.53 15.66 -4.75
N ARG A 5 -4.29 14.84 -5.78
CA ARG A 5 -5.29 13.95 -6.35
C ARG A 5 -4.87 12.52 -6.14
N PHE A 6 -5.84 11.66 -5.84
CA PHE A 6 -5.63 10.24 -5.67
C PHE A 6 -6.36 9.47 -6.75
N HIS A 7 -5.72 8.48 -7.34
CA HIS A 7 -6.38 7.64 -8.34
C HIS A 7 -5.74 6.27 -8.42
N GLU A 8 -6.52 5.33 -8.93
CA GLU A 8 -6.03 4.01 -9.28
C GLU A 8 -5.33 4.10 -10.63
N THR A 9 -4.24 3.32 -10.83
CA THR A 9 -3.38 3.51 -11.98
C THR A 9 -2.66 2.20 -12.36
N PRO A 10 -2.17 2.08 -13.60
CA PRO A 10 -1.23 1.00 -13.94
C PRO A 10 0.09 1.16 -13.19
N VAL A 11 0.81 0.06 -13.01
CA VAL A 11 2.08 0.04 -12.26
C VAL A 11 3.12 0.98 -12.86
N GLU A 12 3.12 1.15 -14.18
CA GLU A 12 4.10 1.99 -14.89
C GLU A 12 4.11 3.42 -14.36
N VAL A 13 2.98 3.92 -13.90
CA VAL A 13 2.85 5.29 -13.39
C VAL A 13 3.59 5.47 -12.05
N ILE A 14 3.61 4.42 -11.22
CA ILE A 14 4.17 4.51 -9.86
C ILE A 14 5.55 3.89 -9.72
N LEU A 15 6.02 3.15 -10.71
CA LEU A 15 7.22 2.33 -10.58
C LEU A 15 8.47 3.16 -10.27
N ASN A 16 8.63 4.30 -10.90
CA ASN A 16 9.79 5.16 -10.68
C ASN A 16 9.83 5.70 -9.24
N LEU A 17 8.69 6.11 -8.71
CA LEU A 17 8.63 6.58 -7.32
C LEU A 17 8.92 5.43 -6.35
N ARG A 18 8.32 4.27 -6.59
CA ARG A 18 8.57 3.07 -5.77
C ARG A 18 10.07 2.76 -5.74
N ALA A 19 10.72 2.77 -6.91
CA ALA A 19 12.15 2.47 -7.02
C ALA A 19 12.98 3.51 -6.27
N ARG A 20 12.71 4.78 -6.50
CA ARG A 20 13.50 5.88 -5.91
C ARG A 20 13.40 5.89 -4.39
N GLU A 21 12.23 5.67 -3.84
CA GLU A 21 12.01 5.77 -2.39
C GLU A 21 12.29 4.47 -1.64
N LEU A 22 12.12 3.31 -2.26
CA LEU A 22 12.23 2.03 -1.56
C LEU A 22 13.42 1.17 -2.01
N ARG A 23 13.98 1.45 -3.17
CA ARG A 23 15.11 0.69 -3.75
C ARG A 23 16.16 1.64 -4.32
N ALA A 24 16.44 2.73 -3.61
CA ALA A 24 17.42 3.71 -4.03
C ALA A 24 18.79 3.07 -4.28
N GLY A 25 19.44 3.45 -5.37
CA GLY A 25 20.75 2.93 -5.74
C GLY A 25 20.71 1.56 -6.40
N LYS A 26 19.53 0.95 -6.60
CA LYS A 26 19.36 -0.34 -7.25
C LYS A 26 18.73 -0.16 -8.64
N PRO A 27 18.90 -1.13 -9.56
CA PRO A 27 18.23 -1.07 -10.85
C PRO A 27 16.71 -1.01 -10.68
N LEU A 28 16.03 -0.41 -11.66
CA LEU A 28 14.57 -0.28 -11.65
C LEU A 28 13.87 -1.63 -11.45
N GLU A 29 14.42 -2.69 -12.03
CA GLU A 29 13.85 -4.03 -11.91
C GLU A 29 13.76 -4.52 -10.46
N ALA A 30 14.62 -4.04 -9.57
CA ALA A 30 14.59 -4.40 -8.15
C ALA A 30 13.33 -3.88 -7.44
N ALA A 31 12.62 -2.92 -8.03
CA ALA A 31 11.39 -2.36 -7.48
C ALA A 31 10.14 -3.07 -7.99
N ARG A 32 10.26 -3.98 -8.96
CA ARG A 32 9.11 -4.70 -9.50
C ARG A 32 8.70 -5.83 -8.58
N PHE A 33 7.39 -6.01 -8.41
CA PHE A 33 6.83 -7.16 -7.71
C PHE A 33 6.33 -8.17 -8.72
N ALA A 34 6.46 -9.46 -8.41
CA ALA A 34 5.99 -10.53 -9.29
C ALA A 34 4.50 -10.38 -9.62
N GLU A 35 3.73 -9.85 -8.68
CA GLU A 35 2.28 -9.70 -8.81
C GLU A 35 1.84 -8.39 -9.47
N ASP A 36 2.76 -7.54 -9.91
CA ASP A 36 2.42 -6.21 -10.43
C ASP A 36 1.43 -6.22 -11.60
N HIS A 37 1.45 -7.25 -12.42
CA HIS A 37 0.57 -7.36 -13.58
C HIS A 37 -0.57 -8.36 -13.39
N ASP A 38 -0.74 -8.90 -12.18
CA ASP A 38 -1.87 -9.79 -11.89
C ASP A 38 -3.19 -9.00 -12.00
N PRO A 39 -4.26 -9.62 -12.55
CA PRO A 39 -5.54 -8.90 -12.74
C PRO A 39 -6.15 -8.36 -11.45
N ASP A 40 -5.87 -9.00 -10.31
CA ASP A 40 -6.43 -8.60 -9.02
C ASP A 40 -5.56 -7.61 -8.27
N THR A 41 -4.36 -7.27 -8.77
CA THR A 41 -3.47 -6.31 -8.14
C THR A 41 -3.92 -4.89 -8.48
N MET A 42 -4.00 -4.05 -7.46
CA MET A 42 -4.43 -2.66 -7.60
C MET A 42 -3.29 -1.73 -7.21
N HIS A 43 -3.02 -0.75 -8.07
CA HIS A 43 -2.00 0.26 -7.81
C HIS A 43 -2.64 1.63 -7.65
N PHE A 44 -2.12 2.43 -6.74
CA PHE A 44 -2.69 3.75 -6.42
C PHE A 44 -1.59 4.80 -6.41
N ALA A 45 -1.94 5.97 -6.91
CA ALA A 45 -1.04 7.11 -6.96
C ALA A 45 -1.66 8.33 -6.29
N ALA A 46 -0.81 9.09 -5.63
CA ALA A 46 -1.10 10.45 -5.21
C ALA A 46 -0.29 11.38 -6.11
N CYS A 47 -0.95 12.37 -6.70
CA CYS A 47 -0.33 13.27 -7.66
C CYS A 47 -0.60 14.73 -7.34
N VAL A 48 0.39 15.57 -7.61
CA VAL A 48 0.25 17.02 -7.65
C VAL A 48 0.54 17.42 -9.08
N ALA A 49 -0.43 18.02 -9.76
CA ALA A 49 -0.39 18.22 -11.20
C ALA A 49 -0.11 16.87 -11.87
N GLU A 50 0.95 16.72 -12.66
CA GLU A 50 1.29 15.45 -13.30
C GLU A 50 2.40 14.68 -12.59
N ARG A 51 2.84 15.18 -11.43
CA ARG A 51 3.92 14.55 -10.67
C ARG A 51 3.37 13.56 -9.66
N VAL A 52 3.86 12.33 -9.71
CA VAL A 52 3.53 11.30 -8.73
C VAL A 52 4.36 11.55 -7.47
N ILE A 53 3.68 11.77 -6.35
CA ILE A 53 4.30 12.06 -5.05
C ILE A 53 4.06 10.98 -4.00
N GLY A 54 3.17 10.04 -4.28
CA GLY A 54 2.91 8.91 -3.39
C GLY A 54 2.41 7.72 -4.18
N CYS A 55 2.62 6.53 -3.64
CA CYS A 55 2.15 5.29 -4.26
C CYS A 55 1.92 4.21 -3.21
N LEU A 56 1.05 3.27 -3.55
CA LEU A 56 0.91 2.00 -2.83
C LEU A 56 0.31 0.96 -3.76
N THR A 57 0.47 -0.31 -3.39
CA THR A 57 -0.06 -1.44 -4.14
C THR A 57 -0.78 -2.38 -3.19
N LEU A 58 -1.94 -2.87 -3.62
CA LEU A 58 -2.70 -3.90 -2.92
C LEU A 58 -2.68 -5.17 -3.76
N ILE A 59 -2.14 -6.24 -3.19
CA ILE A 59 -1.99 -7.53 -3.84
C ILE A 59 -2.96 -8.51 -3.19
N LYS A 60 -3.88 -9.09 -3.98
CA LYS A 60 -4.81 -10.07 -3.46
C LYS A 60 -4.05 -11.33 -3.05
N THR A 61 -4.30 -11.78 -1.82
CA THR A 61 -3.66 -12.98 -1.27
C THR A 61 -4.70 -14.09 -1.11
N HIS A 62 -4.27 -15.32 -1.32
CA HIS A 62 -5.14 -16.48 -1.36
C HIS A 62 -4.96 -17.39 -0.13
N THR A 63 -4.87 -16.77 1.04
CA THR A 63 -4.72 -17.51 2.30
C THR A 63 -6.01 -17.45 3.11
N GLY A 64 -6.44 -18.59 3.62
CA GLY A 64 -7.64 -18.69 4.44
C GLY A 64 -8.94 -18.69 3.66
N THR A 65 -10.06 -18.53 4.36
CA THR A 65 -11.41 -18.59 3.80
C THR A 65 -11.96 -17.23 3.39
N SER A 66 -11.35 -16.16 3.87
CA SER A 66 -11.76 -14.79 3.54
C SER A 66 -10.73 -14.14 2.64
N PRO A 67 -11.15 -13.33 1.65
CA PRO A 67 -10.21 -12.62 0.81
C PRO A 67 -9.43 -11.60 1.64
N SER A 68 -8.15 -11.49 1.33
CA SER A 68 -7.28 -10.49 1.95
C SER A 68 -6.36 -9.89 0.90
N TRP A 69 -5.87 -8.70 1.19
CA TRP A 69 -4.98 -7.97 0.30
C TRP A 69 -3.76 -7.53 1.09
N GLN A 70 -2.59 -7.78 0.54
CA GLN A 70 -1.36 -7.29 1.13
C GLN A 70 -1.05 -5.89 0.61
N LEU A 71 -0.84 -4.97 1.53
CA LEU A 71 -0.33 -3.64 1.21
C LEU A 71 1.18 -3.72 1.06
N ARG A 72 1.69 -3.31 -0.09
CA ARG A 72 3.14 -3.28 -0.37
C ARG A 72 3.51 -2.03 -1.15
N GLY A 73 4.80 -1.72 -1.10
CA GLY A 73 5.34 -0.65 -1.93
C GLY A 73 4.77 0.73 -1.63
N MET A 74 4.37 0.97 -0.39
CA MET A 74 3.87 2.28 0.00
C MET A 74 5.03 3.25 0.22
N ALA A 75 5.00 4.36 -0.50
CA ALA A 75 6.05 5.36 -0.43
C ALA A 75 5.50 6.75 -0.69
N THR A 76 6.11 7.75 -0.04
CA THR A 76 5.81 9.16 -0.30
C THR A 76 7.12 9.87 -0.60
N GLU A 77 7.12 10.70 -1.64
CA GLU A 77 8.29 11.50 -2.00
C GLU A 77 8.75 12.31 -0.79
N LYS A 78 10.07 12.37 -0.58
CA LYS A 78 10.66 12.96 0.63
C LYS A 78 10.10 14.34 0.93
N ALA A 79 10.00 15.19 -0.09
CA ALA A 79 9.51 16.56 0.07
C ALA A 79 8.04 16.64 0.50
N TRP A 80 7.30 15.55 0.34
CA TRP A 80 5.86 15.48 0.64
C TRP A 80 5.53 14.64 1.87
N GLN A 81 6.54 14.11 2.55
CA GLN A 81 6.32 13.36 3.79
C GLN A 81 5.81 14.29 4.90
N HIS A 82 5.07 13.73 5.85
CA HIS A 82 4.48 14.44 6.99
C HIS A 82 3.47 15.52 6.61
N LYS A 83 2.88 15.41 5.41
CA LYS A 83 1.87 16.35 4.91
C LYS A 83 0.51 15.68 4.63
N GLY A 84 0.30 14.47 5.14
CA GLY A 84 -0.96 13.76 5.00
C GLY A 84 -1.14 12.99 3.69
N VAL A 85 -0.11 12.92 2.85
CA VAL A 85 -0.21 12.19 1.56
C VAL A 85 -0.46 10.71 1.78
N GLY A 86 0.32 10.07 2.67
CA GLY A 86 0.15 8.65 2.96
C GLY A 86 -1.21 8.33 3.55
N LYS A 87 -1.68 9.16 4.48
CA LYS A 87 -3.01 9.02 5.08
C LYS A 87 -4.11 9.09 4.03
N GLY A 88 -4.07 10.12 3.18
CA GLY A 88 -5.08 10.31 2.13
C GLY A 88 -5.06 9.20 1.12
N LEU A 89 -3.86 8.76 0.72
CA LEU A 89 -3.69 7.69 -0.24
C LEU A 89 -4.24 6.36 0.29
N LEU A 90 -3.94 6.03 1.54
CA LEU A 90 -4.43 4.81 2.16
C LEU A 90 -5.95 4.83 2.32
N PHE A 91 -6.53 5.95 2.74
CA PHE A 91 -7.99 6.12 2.78
C PHE A 91 -8.63 5.89 1.42
N PHE A 92 -8.04 6.48 0.38
CA PHE A 92 -8.55 6.31 -0.99
C PHE A 92 -8.51 4.86 -1.42
N ALA A 93 -7.38 4.18 -1.20
CA ALA A 93 -7.21 2.77 -1.56
C ALA A 93 -8.20 1.88 -0.80
N GLU A 94 -8.38 2.12 0.51
CA GLU A 94 -9.36 1.38 1.31
C GLU A 94 -10.77 1.55 0.76
N GLY A 95 -11.14 2.77 0.38
CA GLY A 95 -12.46 3.05 -0.19
C GLY A 95 -12.69 2.34 -1.52
N ARG A 96 -11.68 2.31 -2.38
CA ARG A 96 -11.75 1.59 -3.66
C ARG A 96 -11.87 0.09 -3.46
N LEU A 97 -11.10 -0.46 -2.53
CA LEU A 97 -11.18 -1.89 -2.22
C LEU A 97 -12.53 -2.24 -1.59
N ARG A 98 -13.05 -1.37 -0.72
CA ARG A 98 -14.37 -1.58 -0.13
C ARG A 98 -15.46 -1.63 -1.21
N ALA A 99 -15.41 -0.73 -2.17
CA ALA A 99 -16.36 -0.72 -3.28
C ALA A 99 -16.24 -1.98 -4.13
N HIS A 100 -15.01 -2.41 -4.42
CA HIS A 100 -14.73 -3.64 -5.18
C HIS A 100 -15.29 -4.88 -4.45
N ALA A 101 -15.02 -4.99 -3.16
CA ALA A 101 -15.46 -6.12 -2.35
C ALA A 101 -16.99 -6.15 -2.19
N SER A 102 -17.61 -4.99 -1.99
CA SER A 102 -19.06 -4.88 -1.81
C SER A 102 -19.85 -5.24 -3.06
N ALA A 103 -19.22 -5.15 -4.24
CA ALA A 103 -19.85 -5.54 -5.49
C ALA A 103 -19.89 -7.06 -5.68
N GLN A 104 -19.24 -7.84 -4.82
CA GLN A 104 -19.19 -9.30 -4.90
C GLN A 104 -20.06 -9.89 -3.80
N PRO A 105 -21.15 -10.60 -4.15
CA PRO A 105 -22.14 -11.02 -3.15
C PRO A 105 -21.62 -12.03 -2.13
N ASP A 106 -20.54 -12.74 -2.44
CA ASP A 106 -20.00 -13.77 -1.55
C ASP A 106 -18.95 -13.25 -0.57
N ILE A 107 -18.60 -11.97 -0.65
CA ILE A 107 -17.56 -11.40 0.22
C ILE A 107 -18.23 -10.73 1.42
N ALA A 108 -18.10 -11.36 2.61
CA ALA A 108 -18.59 -10.81 3.86
C ALA A 108 -17.54 -10.00 4.60
N GLU A 109 -16.27 -10.28 4.36
CA GLU A 109 -15.13 -9.59 4.97
C GLU A 109 -14.09 -9.26 3.92
N ALA A 110 -13.41 -8.13 4.09
CA ALA A 110 -12.25 -7.77 3.28
C ALA A 110 -11.19 -7.21 4.21
N ARG A 111 -10.00 -7.80 4.14
CA ARG A 111 -8.92 -7.48 5.07
C ARG A 111 -7.70 -7.00 4.32
N ILE A 112 -7.13 -5.88 4.79
CA ILE A 112 -5.82 -5.42 4.32
C ILE A 112 -4.80 -5.74 5.40
N TRP A 113 -3.67 -6.32 5.02
CA TRP A 113 -2.57 -6.60 5.92
C TRP A 113 -1.25 -6.10 5.34
N CYS A 114 -0.29 -5.86 6.20
CA CYS A 114 1.04 -5.44 5.76
C CYS A 114 2.09 -5.91 6.76
N ASN A 115 3.33 -5.96 6.29
CA ASN A 115 4.49 -6.14 7.15
C ASN A 115 5.05 -4.73 7.41
N ALA A 116 4.69 -4.16 8.55
CA ALA A 116 5.04 -2.79 8.89
C ALA A 116 6.40 -2.72 9.57
N ARG A 117 7.29 -1.88 9.04
CA ARG A 117 8.54 -1.58 9.77
C ARG A 117 8.18 -0.96 11.10
N THR A 118 9.01 -1.22 12.14
CA THR A 118 8.74 -0.70 13.48
C THR A 118 8.45 0.80 13.49
N GLY A 119 9.16 1.57 12.69
CA GLY A 119 8.95 3.03 12.58
C GLY A 119 7.62 3.43 11.96
N ALA A 120 6.92 2.52 11.27
CA ALA A 120 5.64 2.80 10.63
C ALA A 120 4.44 2.30 11.43
N VAL A 121 4.68 1.55 12.51
CA VAL A 121 3.59 0.95 13.30
C VAL A 121 2.62 1.99 13.82
N SER A 122 3.10 3.11 14.33
CA SER A 122 2.23 4.15 14.87
C SER A 122 1.35 4.78 13.78
N PHE A 123 1.87 4.93 12.56
CA PHE A 123 1.08 5.41 11.43
C PHE A 123 -0.08 4.47 11.15
N TYR A 124 0.20 3.17 11.03
CA TYR A 124 -0.86 2.19 10.74
C TYR A 124 -1.87 2.09 11.88
N LYS A 125 -1.42 2.19 13.14
CA LYS A 125 -2.34 2.21 14.27
C LYS A 125 -3.31 3.38 14.18
N ARG A 126 -2.81 4.57 13.85
CA ARG A 126 -3.67 5.75 13.64
C ARG A 126 -4.67 5.55 12.50
N MET A 127 -4.33 4.72 11.52
CA MET A 127 -5.21 4.39 10.40
C MET A 127 -6.19 3.26 10.72
N GLY A 128 -6.18 2.75 11.94
CA GLY A 128 -7.11 1.71 12.39
C GLY A 128 -6.59 0.28 12.23
N TYR A 129 -5.32 0.11 11.90
CA TYR A 129 -4.69 -1.22 11.81
C TYR A 129 -4.25 -1.68 13.18
N LYS A 130 -4.26 -2.99 13.39
CA LYS A 130 -3.80 -3.59 14.63
C LYS A 130 -2.65 -4.55 14.36
N THR A 131 -1.74 -4.65 15.31
CA THR A 131 -0.63 -5.62 15.27
C THR A 131 -1.18 -7.01 15.53
N VAL A 132 -0.83 -7.97 14.68
CA VAL A 132 -1.30 -9.36 14.78
C VAL A 132 -0.16 -10.36 14.80
N SER A 133 1.06 -9.92 15.03
CA SER A 133 2.22 -10.79 15.19
C SER A 133 3.17 -10.22 16.23
N GLU A 134 4.11 -11.04 16.68
CA GLU A 134 5.28 -10.56 17.38
C GLU A 134 6.24 -9.91 16.38
N GLU A 135 7.25 -9.20 16.88
CA GLU A 135 8.30 -8.64 16.04
C GLU A 135 9.05 -9.76 15.30
N PHE A 136 9.29 -9.55 14.02
CA PHE A 136 10.08 -10.46 13.21
C PHE A 136 11.03 -9.67 12.31
N HIS A 137 12.10 -10.31 11.87
CA HIS A 137 13.09 -9.68 11.01
C HIS A 137 12.90 -10.08 9.56
N ILE A 138 12.93 -9.08 8.67
CA ILE A 138 13.08 -9.32 7.24
C ILE A 138 14.54 -9.06 6.90
N GLU A 139 15.19 -10.07 6.30
CA GLU A 139 16.61 -9.99 5.97
C GLU A 139 16.92 -8.76 5.13
N ASN A 140 17.99 -8.05 5.50
CA ASN A 140 18.47 -6.82 4.86
C ASN A 140 17.53 -5.60 5.00
N ILE A 141 16.41 -5.73 5.71
CA ILE A 141 15.48 -4.62 5.91
C ILE A 141 15.32 -4.28 7.39
N GLY A 142 15.18 -5.29 8.26
CA GLY A 142 15.12 -5.07 9.70
C GLY A 142 13.83 -5.57 10.35
N PRO A 143 13.52 -5.06 11.55
CA PRO A 143 12.38 -5.54 12.33
C PRO A 143 11.04 -5.02 11.80
N HIS A 144 10.04 -5.90 11.85
CA HIS A 144 8.69 -5.66 11.34
C HIS A 144 7.65 -6.25 12.27
N TYR A 145 6.41 -5.76 12.11
CA TYR A 145 5.22 -6.37 12.69
C TYR A 145 4.19 -6.58 11.58
N LYS A 146 3.50 -7.72 11.60
CA LYS A 146 2.34 -7.88 10.74
C LYS A 146 1.17 -7.09 11.34
N MET A 147 0.51 -6.31 10.52
CA MET A 147 -0.64 -5.50 10.92
C MET A 147 -1.79 -5.73 9.95
N GLU A 148 -3.02 -5.58 10.45
CA GLU A 148 -4.19 -5.78 9.59
C GLU A 148 -5.37 -4.90 10.01
N LYS A 149 -6.29 -4.72 9.06
CA LYS A 149 -7.54 -4.01 9.26
C LYS A 149 -8.63 -4.66 8.41
N ASN A 150 -9.79 -4.92 9.02
CA ASN A 150 -10.98 -5.31 8.26
C ASN A 150 -11.65 -4.03 7.77
N ILE A 151 -11.88 -3.93 6.45
CA ILE A 151 -12.42 -2.73 5.83
C ILE A 151 -13.90 -2.85 5.43
N LEU A 152 -14.52 -4.02 5.63
CA LEU A 152 -15.96 -4.20 5.41
C LEU A 152 -16.74 -4.17 6.69
#